data_671e169772d278579b1ca090e30ea016
#
_entry.id   671e169772d278579b1ca090e30ea016
#
_cell.length_a   1.000
_cell.length_b   1.000
_cell.length_c   1.000
_cell.angle_alpha   90.00
_cell.angle_beta   90.00
_cell.angle_gamma   90.00
#
_symmetry.space_group_name_H-M   'P 1'
#
loop_
_entity.id
_entity.type
_entity.pdbx_description
1 polymer ?
#
loop_
_entity_poly.entity_id
_entity_poly.type
_entity_poly.pdbx_seq_one_letter_code
_entity_poly.pdbx_strand_id
1 'polypeptide(L)'
;SIFVNKYIVNDKIMSTCTSKILFLHGLDSSRESTKFHAIDANHKYCIDIDYRNLTFQTVANFYHDIITKIKPEILVGHSLGAYWALKMSALHKIPAIIANPSLNPSFREDYPPIAEDDLEHEIAQIAYLELGDEVLDMHAVKEQLEPYMLVQAVEGGHHRLARPENLNDLIQHLHIHFLK
;
A
#
# COMPACT_ATOMS: atom_id res chain seq x y z
N SER A 1 18.70 -29.69 -6.19
CA SER A 1 18.37 -29.14 -6.20
C SER A 1 18.76 -28.43 -6.48
N ILE A 2 19.31 -28.53 -6.76
CA ILE A 2 19.43 -27.63 -6.95
C ILE A 2 18.81 -27.07 -6.72
N PHE A 3 18.63 -27.66 -6.69
CA PHE A 3 17.68 -27.23 -6.46
C PHE A 3 17.73 -26.61 -5.36
N VAL A 4 18.23 -27.24 -4.53
CA VAL A 4 18.22 -26.62 -3.43
C VAL A 4 19.00 -25.44 -3.51
N ASN A 5 19.94 -25.62 -3.99
CA ASN A 5 20.69 -24.45 -4.05
C ASN A 5 20.03 -23.60 -4.81
N LYS A 6 19.46 -24.16 -5.72
CA LYS A 6 18.78 -23.41 -6.40
C LYS A 6 17.93 -22.87 -5.51
N TYR A 7 17.48 -23.53 -4.56
CA TYR A 7 16.69 -23.04 -3.77
C TYR A 7 17.13 -21.96 -3.14
N ILE A 8 18.11 -22.03 -2.71
CA ILE A 8 18.60 -21.00 -2.04
C ILE A 8 18.85 -19.91 -2.90
N VAL A 9 19.27 -20.22 -3.90
CA VAL A 9 19.49 -19.20 -4.76
C VAL A 9 18.28 -18.92 -5.29
N ASN A 10 17.48 -19.82 -5.30
CA ASN A 10 16.25 -19.60 -5.80
C ASN A 10 15.48 -19.12 -4.66
N ASP A 11 15.99 -19.05 -3.54
CA ASP A 11 15.33 -18.51 -2.45
C ASP A 11 14.67 -17.29 -2.82
N LYS A 12 15.26 -16.55 -3.63
CA LYS A 12 14.66 -15.36 -3.98
C LYS A 12 13.52 -15.70 -4.80
N ILE A 13 13.64 -16.57 -5.66
CA ILE A 13 12.57 -16.91 -6.57
C ILE A 13 11.50 -17.52 -5.74
N MET A 14 11.89 -18.24 -4.75
CA MET A 14 10.87 -18.91 -3.96
C MET A 14 10.11 -17.92 -3.13
N SER A 15 10.68 -16.75 -2.90
CA SER A 15 9.98 -15.76 -2.09
C SER A 15 9.18 -14.80 -2.94
N THR A 16 9.23 -14.91 -4.26
CA THR A 16 8.47 -13.97 -5.09
C THR A 16 6.99 -14.25 -4.92
N CYS A 17 6.27 -13.18 -4.65
CA CYS A 17 4.85 -13.29 -4.43
C CYS A 17 4.09 -13.51 -5.74
N THR A 18 3.19 -14.46 -5.76
CA THR A 18 2.39 -14.75 -6.95
C THR A 18 1.00 -14.08 -6.89
N SER A 19 0.68 -13.40 -5.80
CA SER A 19 -0.58 -12.68 -5.70
C SER A 19 -0.61 -11.49 -6.65
N LYS A 20 -1.80 -11.16 -7.13
CA LYS A 20 -1.96 -10.02 -8.02
C LYS A 20 -2.03 -8.76 -7.15
N ILE A 21 -1.16 -7.82 -7.40
CA ILE A 21 -1.03 -6.61 -6.59
C ILE A 21 -1.38 -5.37 -7.40
N LEU A 22 -2.21 -4.52 -6.83
CA LEU A 22 -2.45 -3.19 -7.37
C LEU A 22 -1.76 -2.19 -6.44
N PHE A 23 -0.83 -1.41 -7.00
CA PHE A 23 -0.14 -0.36 -6.25
C PHE A 23 -0.82 0.98 -6.57
N LEU A 24 -1.13 1.75 -5.54
CA LEU A 24 -1.74 3.06 -5.67
C LEU A 24 -0.68 4.11 -5.34
N HIS A 25 -0.29 4.90 -6.35
CA HIS A 25 0.79 5.88 -6.18
C HIS A 25 0.31 7.13 -5.47
N GLY A 26 1.25 7.94 -4.99
CA GLY A 26 0.94 9.16 -4.25
C GLY A 26 0.68 10.36 -5.15
N LEU A 27 0.43 11.50 -4.50
CA LEU A 27 0.16 12.77 -5.18
C LEU A 27 1.40 13.15 -6.00
N ASP A 28 1.18 13.57 -7.22
CA ASP A 28 2.22 13.99 -8.17
C ASP A 28 3.21 12.87 -8.53
N SER A 29 2.88 11.64 -8.27
CA SER A 29 3.67 10.48 -8.64
C SER A 29 3.07 9.80 -9.87
N SER A 30 3.52 8.62 -10.19
CA SER A 30 3.04 7.86 -11.35
C SER A 30 3.39 6.37 -11.20
N ARG A 31 3.09 5.62 -12.24
CA ARG A 31 3.47 4.20 -12.30
C ARG A 31 4.98 4.01 -12.34
N GLU A 32 5.74 5.10 -12.51
CA GLU A 32 7.21 5.03 -12.48
C GLU A 32 7.75 5.17 -11.05
N SER A 33 6.88 5.11 -10.04
CA SER A 33 7.26 5.22 -8.64
C SER A 33 8.31 4.18 -8.27
N THR A 34 9.33 4.60 -7.54
CA THR A 34 10.36 3.69 -7.07
C THR A 34 9.75 2.64 -6.14
N LYS A 35 8.66 2.99 -5.44
CA LYS A 35 7.98 2.04 -4.54
C LYS A 35 7.34 0.92 -5.35
N PHE A 36 6.71 1.26 -6.47
CA PHE A 36 6.10 0.25 -7.34
C PHE A 36 7.18 -0.66 -7.92
N HIS A 37 8.28 -0.06 -8.39
CA HIS A 37 9.35 -0.84 -8.98
C HIS A 37 10.06 -1.75 -7.95
N ALA A 38 10.03 -1.38 -6.69
CA ALA A 38 10.65 -2.17 -5.63
C ALA A 38 9.81 -3.42 -5.24
N ILE A 39 8.54 -3.45 -5.63
CA ILE A 39 7.69 -4.59 -5.29
C ILE A 39 8.11 -5.80 -6.12
N ASP A 40 8.42 -6.91 -5.42
CA ASP A 40 8.88 -8.13 -6.04
C ASP A 40 7.69 -9.08 -6.16
N ALA A 41 6.94 -8.94 -7.22
CA ALA A 41 5.76 -9.75 -7.47
C ALA A 41 5.64 -10.01 -8.98
N ASN A 42 5.10 -11.15 -9.34
CA ASN A 42 4.94 -11.53 -10.74
C ASN A 42 3.84 -10.74 -11.44
N HIS A 43 2.79 -10.39 -10.71
CA HIS A 43 1.64 -9.72 -11.30
C HIS A 43 1.37 -8.44 -10.49
N LYS A 44 1.97 -7.35 -10.92
CA LYS A 44 1.75 -6.06 -10.25
C LYS A 44 1.33 -5.01 -11.25
N TYR A 45 0.43 -4.14 -10.83
CA TYR A 45 -0.14 -3.12 -11.69
C TYR A 45 -0.11 -1.77 -10.95
N CYS A 46 0.12 -0.71 -11.69
CA CYS A 46 -0.02 0.66 -11.18
C CYS A 46 -0.56 1.51 -12.31
N ILE A 47 -1.66 2.21 -12.06
CA ILE A 47 -2.31 3.03 -13.08
C ILE A 47 -2.07 4.49 -12.72
N ASP A 48 -1.65 5.30 -13.68
CA ASP A 48 -1.41 6.72 -13.46
C ASP A 48 -2.73 7.43 -13.21
N ILE A 49 -2.73 8.35 -12.27
CA ILE A 49 -3.90 9.17 -12.03
C ILE A 49 -3.46 10.57 -11.61
N ASP A 50 -4.08 11.58 -12.17
CA ASP A 50 -3.78 12.98 -11.88
C ASP A 50 -4.75 13.46 -10.79
N TYR A 51 -4.42 13.19 -9.54
CA TYR A 51 -5.29 13.50 -8.43
C TYR A 51 -5.69 14.98 -8.35
N ARG A 52 -4.76 15.88 -8.70
CA ARG A 52 -5.00 17.30 -8.51
C ARG A 52 -6.17 17.82 -9.33
N ASN A 53 -6.36 17.23 -10.49
CA ASN A 53 -7.38 17.68 -11.42
C ASN A 53 -8.69 16.86 -11.36
N LEU A 54 -8.80 16.00 -10.39
CA LEU A 54 -9.96 15.10 -10.30
C LEU A 54 -10.63 15.23 -8.93
N THR A 55 -11.95 15.19 -8.91
CA THR A 55 -12.68 15.22 -7.64
C THR A 55 -12.47 13.91 -6.89
N PHE A 56 -12.73 13.95 -5.59
CA PHE A 56 -12.69 12.76 -4.76
C PHE A 56 -13.56 11.66 -5.36
N GLN A 57 -14.79 12.03 -5.77
CA GLN A 57 -15.73 11.03 -6.30
C GLN A 57 -15.23 10.41 -7.61
N THR A 58 -14.62 11.21 -8.47
CA THR A 58 -14.07 10.71 -9.72
C THR A 58 -12.95 9.71 -9.47
N VAL A 59 -12.08 10.01 -8.50
CA VAL A 59 -10.99 9.11 -8.14
C VAL A 59 -11.55 7.83 -7.53
N ALA A 60 -12.55 7.95 -6.66
CA ALA A 60 -13.19 6.78 -6.05
C ALA A 60 -13.77 5.88 -7.12
N ASN A 61 -14.47 6.45 -8.11
CA ASN A 61 -15.07 5.68 -9.19
C ASN A 61 -13.98 5.02 -10.04
N PHE A 62 -12.89 5.72 -10.27
CA PHE A 62 -11.78 5.21 -11.07
C PHE A 62 -11.17 3.98 -10.39
N TYR A 63 -10.87 4.08 -9.12
CA TYR A 63 -10.27 2.95 -8.41
C TYR A 63 -11.27 1.78 -8.27
N HIS A 64 -12.55 2.09 -8.10
CA HIS A 64 -13.56 1.05 -8.04
C HIS A 64 -13.56 0.28 -9.37
N ASP A 65 -13.53 0.98 -10.51
CA ASP A 65 -13.54 0.33 -11.82
C ASP A 65 -12.25 -0.47 -12.06
N ILE A 66 -11.11 0.08 -11.67
CA ILE A 66 -9.83 -0.60 -11.86
C ILE A 66 -9.80 -1.89 -11.04
N ILE A 67 -10.25 -1.82 -9.80
CA ILE A 67 -10.26 -2.99 -8.91
C ILE A 67 -11.21 -4.05 -9.46
N THR A 68 -12.35 -3.62 -9.97
CA THR A 68 -13.33 -4.55 -10.52
C THR A 68 -12.76 -5.27 -11.75
N LYS A 69 -11.95 -4.57 -12.54
CA LYS A 69 -11.36 -5.16 -13.75
C LYS A 69 -10.13 -5.99 -13.47
N ILE A 70 -9.24 -5.50 -12.65
CA ILE A 70 -7.98 -6.18 -12.36
C ILE A 70 -8.17 -7.31 -11.35
N LYS A 71 -9.08 -7.12 -10.40
CA LYS A 71 -9.33 -8.07 -9.31
C LYS A 71 -8.06 -8.38 -8.55
N PRO A 72 -7.43 -7.34 -7.99
CA PRO A 72 -6.19 -7.56 -7.22
C PRO A 72 -6.47 -8.32 -5.93
N GLU A 73 -5.49 -9.04 -5.45
CA GLU A 73 -5.60 -9.79 -4.21
C GLU A 73 -4.98 -9.00 -3.06
N ILE A 74 -4.11 -8.05 -3.35
CA ILE A 74 -3.49 -7.19 -2.35
C ILE A 74 -3.43 -5.78 -2.92
N LEU A 75 -3.76 -4.79 -2.11
CA LEU A 75 -3.56 -3.38 -2.46
C LEU A 75 -2.35 -2.89 -1.70
N VAL A 76 -1.48 -2.13 -2.37
CA VAL A 76 -0.33 -1.50 -1.71
C VAL A 76 -0.40 -0.03 -2.08
N GLY A 77 -0.37 0.86 -1.11
CA GLY A 77 -0.45 2.28 -1.37
C GLY A 77 0.63 3.07 -0.64
N HIS A 78 1.00 4.22 -1.20
CA HIS A 78 1.96 5.12 -0.58
C HIS A 78 1.39 6.53 -0.53
N SER A 79 1.48 7.18 0.62
CA SER A 79 1.07 8.57 0.83
C SER A 79 -0.42 8.74 0.52
N LEU A 80 -0.80 9.55 -0.47
CA LEU A 80 -2.19 9.68 -0.89
C LEU A 80 -2.70 8.36 -1.44
N GLY A 81 -1.85 7.59 -2.10
CA GLY A 81 -2.23 6.25 -2.55
C GLY A 81 -2.56 5.31 -1.41
N ALA A 82 -1.94 5.51 -0.25
CA ALA A 82 -2.26 4.71 0.94
C ALA A 82 -3.62 5.09 1.51
N TYR A 83 -4.00 6.36 1.42
CA TYR A 83 -5.34 6.83 1.78
C TYR A 83 -6.36 6.05 0.94
N TRP A 84 -6.13 6.00 -0.37
CA TRP A 84 -7.05 5.28 -1.26
C TRP A 84 -7.01 3.77 -1.04
N ALA A 85 -5.85 3.23 -0.72
CA ALA A 85 -5.74 1.80 -0.42
C ALA A 85 -6.58 1.45 0.82
N LEU A 86 -6.58 2.30 1.85
CA LEU A 86 -7.41 2.08 3.03
C LEU A 86 -8.88 2.07 2.66
N LYS A 87 -9.32 3.08 1.87
CA LYS A 87 -10.73 3.17 1.50
C LYS A 87 -11.16 2.01 0.62
N MET A 88 -10.36 1.66 -0.36
CA MET A 88 -10.72 0.60 -1.30
C MET A 88 -10.61 -0.79 -0.66
N SER A 89 -9.68 -0.96 0.28
CA SER A 89 -9.53 -2.20 1.03
C SER A 89 -10.80 -2.47 1.85
N ALA A 90 -11.29 -1.45 2.55
CA ALA A 90 -12.51 -1.60 3.34
C ALA A 90 -13.72 -1.88 2.45
N LEU A 91 -13.82 -1.17 1.33
CA LEU A 91 -14.98 -1.30 0.45
C LEU A 91 -14.99 -2.61 -0.31
N HIS A 92 -13.86 -3.02 -0.85
CA HIS A 92 -13.78 -4.22 -1.67
C HIS A 92 -13.33 -5.47 -0.91
N LYS A 93 -13.04 -5.32 0.38
CA LYS A 93 -12.60 -6.42 1.25
C LYS A 93 -11.34 -7.09 0.72
N ILE A 94 -10.36 -6.28 0.39
CA ILE A 94 -9.07 -6.74 -0.12
C ILE A 94 -7.98 -6.34 0.88
N PRO A 95 -7.12 -7.25 1.32
CA PRO A 95 -6.02 -6.91 2.23
C PRO A 95 -5.13 -5.82 1.64
N ALA A 96 -4.58 -4.97 2.50
CA ALA A 96 -3.80 -3.84 2.04
C ALA A 96 -2.57 -3.58 2.89
N ILE A 97 -1.54 -3.04 2.26
CA ILE A 97 -0.36 -2.54 2.92
C ILE A 97 -0.31 -1.06 2.62
N ILE A 98 -0.19 -0.25 3.65
CA ILE A 98 -0.16 1.20 3.50
C ILE A 98 1.17 1.73 4.01
N ALA A 99 1.83 2.51 3.19
CA ALA A 99 3.15 3.05 3.51
C ALA A 99 3.05 4.57 3.68
N ASN A 100 3.50 5.08 4.81
CA ASN A 100 3.50 6.51 5.13
C ASN A 100 2.24 7.20 4.64
N PRO A 101 1.07 6.78 5.12
CA PRO A 101 -0.21 7.23 4.59
C PRO A 101 -0.57 8.67 4.93
N SER A 102 -1.26 9.33 4.02
CA SER A 102 -1.88 10.61 4.27
C SER A 102 -3.28 10.32 4.77
N LEU A 103 -3.51 10.45 6.07
CA LEU A 103 -4.82 10.11 6.65
C LEU A 103 -5.82 11.25 6.59
N ASN A 104 -5.34 12.47 6.35
CA ASN A 104 -6.20 13.64 6.26
C ASN A 104 -5.70 14.53 5.12
N PRO A 105 -5.96 14.16 3.87
CA PRO A 105 -5.43 14.90 2.72
C PRO A 105 -5.92 16.33 2.69
N SER A 106 -5.04 17.28 2.45
CA SER A 106 -5.37 18.69 2.42
C SER A 106 -5.17 19.35 1.07
N PHE A 107 -4.75 18.61 0.05
CA PHE A 107 -4.51 19.20 -1.26
C PHE A 107 -5.79 19.59 -1.98
N ARG A 108 -6.94 19.05 -1.55
CA ARG A 108 -8.26 19.39 -2.07
C ARG A 108 -9.26 19.39 -0.93
N GLU A 109 -10.24 20.28 -1.01
CA GLU A 109 -11.20 20.42 0.08
C GLU A 109 -12.24 19.31 0.09
N ASP A 110 -12.42 18.60 -1.03
CA ASP A 110 -13.45 17.57 -1.13
C ASP A 110 -12.99 16.20 -0.57
N TYR A 111 -11.78 16.12 -0.01
CA TYR A 111 -11.32 14.85 0.56
C TYR A 111 -11.64 14.79 2.05
N PRO A 112 -12.47 13.84 2.47
CA PRO A 112 -12.69 13.67 3.92
C PRO A 112 -11.50 12.95 4.55
N PRO A 113 -11.27 13.14 5.84
CA PRO A 113 -10.21 12.38 6.51
C PRO A 113 -10.61 10.91 6.55
N ILE A 114 -9.64 10.03 6.77
CA ILE A 114 -9.92 8.60 6.95
C ILE A 114 -10.90 8.45 8.12
N ALA A 115 -11.93 7.68 7.90
CA ALA A 115 -12.97 7.44 8.89
C ALA A 115 -12.71 6.14 9.64
N GLU A 116 -13.36 5.97 10.76
CA GLU A 116 -13.21 4.78 11.56
C GLU A 116 -13.63 3.55 10.77
N ASP A 117 -14.65 3.66 9.93
CA ASP A 117 -15.11 2.53 9.11
C ASP A 117 -14.05 2.07 8.11
N ASP A 118 -13.10 2.94 7.77
CA ASP A 118 -12.01 2.57 6.85
C ASP A 118 -10.97 1.71 7.58
N LEU A 119 -10.99 1.72 8.90
CA LEU A 119 -9.97 1.07 9.73
C LEU A 119 -10.52 -0.08 10.56
N GLU A 120 -11.74 0.06 11.08
CA GLU A 120 -12.28 -0.94 11.99
C GLU A 120 -13.12 -1.96 11.24
N HIS A 121 -12.52 -3.04 10.79
CA HIS A 121 -13.18 -4.13 10.08
C HIS A 121 -12.27 -5.37 10.13
N GLU A 122 -12.74 -6.47 9.53
CA GLU A 122 -11.99 -7.73 9.60
C GLU A 122 -10.93 -7.90 8.53
N ILE A 123 -10.86 -7.00 7.56
CA ILE A 123 -9.92 -7.16 6.44
C ILE A 123 -8.52 -6.79 6.91
N ALA A 124 -7.55 -7.60 6.61
CA ALA A 124 -6.17 -7.37 7.05
C ALA A 124 -5.58 -6.13 6.38
N GLN A 125 -5.13 -5.19 7.19
CA GLN A 125 -4.44 -3.98 6.74
C GLN A 125 -3.19 -3.86 7.60
N ILE A 126 -2.05 -3.61 6.97
CA ILE A 126 -0.77 -3.47 7.67
C ILE A 126 -0.13 -2.16 7.27
N ALA A 127 0.37 -1.42 8.24
CA ALA A 127 1.06 -0.16 7.96
C ALA A 127 2.57 -0.34 8.02
N TYR A 128 3.27 0.24 7.06
CA TYR A 128 4.72 0.36 7.05
C TYR A 128 5.03 1.85 7.18
N LEU A 129 5.74 2.25 8.23
CA LEU A 129 6.01 3.67 8.47
C LEU A 129 7.50 3.92 8.62
N GLU A 130 8.03 4.84 7.81
CA GLU A 130 9.37 5.37 8.02
C GLU A 130 9.19 6.65 8.85
N LEU A 131 9.62 6.60 10.09
CA LEU A 131 9.32 7.66 11.06
C LEU A 131 10.01 8.98 10.78
N GLY A 132 11.05 8.98 9.94
CA GLY A 132 11.75 10.18 9.55
C GLY A 132 11.05 11.01 8.46
N ASP A 133 9.80 10.72 8.16
CA ASP A 133 9.03 11.44 7.15
C ASP A 133 9.03 12.93 7.51
N GLU A 134 9.49 13.76 6.56
CA GLU A 134 9.60 15.20 6.77
C GLU A 134 8.37 15.96 6.31
N VAL A 135 7.42 15.26 5.71
CA VAL A 135 6.19 15.87 5.18
C VAL A 135 5.00 15.59 6.09
N LEU A 136 4.89 14.37 6.58
CA LEU A 136 3.77 13.96 7.42
C LEU A 136 4.30 13.41 8.74
N ASP A 137 3.57 13.63 9.83
CA ASP A 137 3.96 13.20 11.16
C ASP A 137 3.65 11.71 11.34
N MET A 138 4.62 10.87 11.07
CA MET A 138 4.42 9.42 11.17
C MET A 138 4.34 8.93 12.60
N HIS A 139 4.80 9.71 13.60
CA HIS A 139 4.62 9.32 14.99
C HIS A 139 3.12 9.43 15.35
N ALA A 140 2.45 10.48 14.88
CA ALA A 140 1.03 10.65 15.11
C ALA A 140 0.23 9.59 14.33
N VAL A 141 0.66 9.27 13.11
CA VAL A 141 0.01 8.25 12.29
C VAL A 141 0.12 6.89 12.98
N LYS A 142 1.29 6.59 13.55
CA LYS A 142 1.50 5.33 14.25
C LYS A 142 0.51 5.19 15.41
N GLU A 143 0.36 6.23 16.21
CA GLU A 143 -0.56 6.21 17.33
C GLU A 143 -1.99 6.00 16.85
N GLN A 144 -2.36 6.62 15.77
CA GLN A 144 -3.71 6.55 15.23
C GLN A 144 -4.02 5.15 14.66
N LEU A 145 -3.04 4.49 14.08
CA LEU A 145 -3.26 3.21 13.40
C LEU A 145 -3.09 1.98 14.30
N GLU A 146 -2.26 2.08 15.33
CA GLU A 146 -1.97 0.93 16.20
C GLU A 146 -3.18 0.25 16.81
N PRO A 147 -4.26 0.96 17.16
CA PRO A 147 -5.44 0.28 17.70
C PRO A 147 -6.14 -0.62 16.68
N TYR A 148 -5.89 -0.43 15.38
CA TYR A 148 -6.64 -1.11 14.34
C TYR A 148 -5.84 -2.15 13.56
N MET A 149 -4.53 -2.03 13.49
CA MET A 149 -3.75 -2.86 12.59
C MET A 149 -2.31 -3.04 13.07
N LEU A 150 -1.62 -4.00 12.48
CA LEU A 150 -0.22 -4.20 12.72
C LEU A 150 0.53 -3.03 12.09
N VAL A 151 1.44 -2.44 12.81
CA VAL A 151 2.26 -1.33 12.33
C VAL A 151 3.73 -1.71 12.43
N GLN A 152 4.42 -1.72 11.30
CA GLN A 152 5.86 -1.91 11.28
C GLN A 152 6.47 -0.53 11.10
N ALA A 153 6.98 0.05 12.16
CA ALA A 153 7.60 1.38 12.13
C ALA A 153 9.10 1.22 12.20
N VAL A 154 9.82 1.96 11.35
CA VAL A 154 11.28 1.94 11.36
C VAL A 154 11.81 3.36 11.58
N GLU A 155 12.93 3.48 12.29
CA GLU A 155 13.53 4.77 12.54
C GLU A 155 14.15 5.32 11.27
N GLY A 156 14.17 6.62 11.13
CA GLY A 156 14.78 7.27 9.97
C GLY A 156 13.91 7.17 8.73
N GLY A 157 14.55 7.18 7.59
CA GLY A 157 13.86 7.19 6.33
C GLY A 157 13.26 8.54 6.00
N HIS A 158 12.34 8.60 5.08
CA HIS A 158 11.73 9.86 4.65
C HIS A 158 10.41 9.57 3.93
N HIS A 159 9.70 10.64 3.56
CA HIS A 159 8.36 10.51 2.96
C HIS A 159 8.37 9.63 1.71
N ARG A 160 9.39 9.74 0.88
CA ARG A 160 9.47 8.98 -0.37
C ARG A 160 9.97 7.55 -0.17
N LEU A 161 10.23 7.16 1.04
CA LEU A 161 10.72 5.88 1.51
C LEU A 161 12.18 5.62 1.09
N ALA A 162 13.02 5.51 2.09
CA ALA A 162 14.42 5.15 1.89
C ALA A 162 14.56 3.65 1.66
N ARG A 163 13.59 2.86 2.14
CA ARG A 163 13.67 1.40 2.10
C ARG A 163 12.37 0.80 1.58
N PRO A 164 11.98 1.13 0.33
CA PRO A 164 10.73 0.62 -0.21
C PRO A 164 10.71 -0.91 -0.35
N GLU A 165 11.88 -1.54 -0.42
CA GLU A 165 11.98 -3.00 -0.51
C GLU A 165 11.44 -3.67 0.75
N ASN A 166 11.33 -2.95 1.87
CA ASN A 166 10.77 -3.52 3.10
C ASN A 166 9.29 -3.88 2.92
N LEU A 167 8.64 -3.31 1.92
CA LEU A 167 7.24 -3.65 1.64
C LEU A 167 7.10 -5.11 1.25
N ASN A 168 8.16 -5.69 0.69
CA ASN A 168 8.08 -7.08 0.21
C ASN A 168 7.87 -8.08 1.35
N ASP A 169 8.42 -7.82 2.53
CA ASP A 169 8.22 -8.71 3.66
C ASP A 169 6.76 -8.70 4.08
N LEU A 170 6.11 -7.54 4.05
CA LEU A 170 4.72 -7.43 4.44
C LEU A 170 3.80 -8.04 3.38
N ILE A 171 4.14 -7.87 2.12
CA ILE A 171 3.39 -8.48 1.03
C ILE A 171 3.45 -10.00 1.18
N GLN A 172 4.63 -10.53 1.47
CA GLN A 172 4.79 -11.97 1.62
C GLN A 172 4.02 -12.46 2.84
N HIS A 173 3.99 -11.69 3.90
CA HIS A 173 3.23 -12.02 5.10
C HIS A 173 1.74 -12.14 4.76
N LEU A 174 1.19 -11.18 4.02
CA LEU A 174 -0.22 -11.24 3.62
C LEU A 174 -0.46 -12.43 2.69
N HIS A 175 0.43 -12.66 1.76
CA HIS A 175 0.28 -13.76 0.81
C HIS A 175 0.23 -15.09 1.54
N ILE A 176 1.13 -15.30 2.48
CA ILE A 176 1.20 -16.56 3.21
C ILE A 176 0.05 -16.76 4.18
N HIS A 177 -0.32 -15.74 4.90
CA HIS A 177 -1.26 -15.90 6.01
C HIS A 177 -2.73 -15.65 5.66
N PHE A 178 -3.00 -14.93 4.58
CA PHE A 178 -4.36 -14.54 4.27
C PHE A 178 -4.86 -14.94 2.87
N LEU A 179 -3.97 -15.40 1.99
CA LEU A 179 -4.35 -15.67 0.61
C LEU A 179 -4.02 -17.08 0.14
N LYS A 180 -3.66 -17.94 1.05
CA LYS A 180 -3.31 -19.31 0.67
C LYS A 180 -4.55 -20.12 0.40
#